data_6f350d62872040c618490f1e2193e5cf
#
_entry.id   6f350d62872040c618490f1e2193e5cf
#
_cell.length_a   1.000
_cell.length_b   1.000
_cell.length_c   1.000
_cell.angle_alpha   90.00
_cell.angle_beta   90.00
_cell.angle_gamma   90.00
#
_symmetry.space_group_name_H-M   'P 1'
#
loop_
_entity.id
_entity.type
_entity.pdbx_description
1 polymer ?
#
loop_
_entity_poly.entity_id
_entity_poly.type
_entity_poly.pdbx_seq_one_letter_code
_entity_poly.pdbx_strand_id
1 'polypeptide(L)'
;MAVLNQVRAQSLAEKNAQVVLMPGARKVLDWTDQVGIRNFVYTHKGDNAFTILRDLGLESYFTEILTSQSGFARKPSSEAATYLLDKYQLDSEKTYYIGDRILDVEFAQNSKIQSINFLESTYEGNHRIQGLADIPYIFGDWER
;
A
#
# COMPACT_ATOMS: atom_id res chain seq x y z
N MET A 1 -8.14 7.23 -3.42
CA MET A 1 -6.68 7.24 -3.34
C MET A 1 -6.19 6.01 -2.59
N ALA A 2 -5.13 5.39 -3.02
CA ALA A 2 -4.65 4.17 -2.40
C ALA A 2 -3.19 4.31 -1.97
N VAL A 3 -2.87 3.77 -0.79
CA VAL A 3 -1.50 3.67 -0.31
C VAL A 3 -1.12 2.20 -0.32
N LEU A 4 -0.06 1.86 -1.01
CA LEU A 4 0.33 0.47 -1.21
C LEU A 4 1.58 0.11 -0.44
N ASN A 5 1.55 -1.05 0.20
CA ASN A 5 2.72 -1.69 0.78
C ASN A 5 2.81 -3.10 0.18
N GLN A 6 2.89 -3.17 -1.14
CA GLN A 6 2.70 -4.41 -1.88
C GLN A 6 3.97 -5.06 -2.39
N VAL A 7 5.11 -4.45 -2.15
CA VAL A 7 6.35 -5.07 -2.54
C VAL A 7 6.72 -6.08 -1.47
N ARG A 8 6.60 -7.34 -1.82
CA ARG A 8 6.94 -8.42 -0.91
C ARG A 8 8.32 -8.93 -1.26
N ALA A 9 9.23 -8.77 -0.33
CA ALA A 9 10.56 -9.34 -0.47
C ALA A 9 10.49 -10.80 -0.04
N GLN A 10 10.80 -11.68 -0.94
CA GLN A 10 11.03 -13.08 -0.61
C GLN A 10 12.51 -13.34 -0.71
N SER A 11 13.08 -13.63 0.41
CA SER A 11 14.47 -14.02 0.46
C SER A 11 14.56 -15.46 0.00
N LEU A 12 14.89 -15.64 -1.25
CA LEU A 12 15.16 -16.97 -1.76
C LEU A 12 16.60 -17.28 -1.39
N ALA A 13 16.78 -18.03 -0.32
CA ALA A 13 18.11 -18.41 0.12
C ALA A 13 18.98 -17.18 0.37
N GLU A 14 18.47 -16.22 1.01
CA GLU A 14 19.20 -15.03 1.49
C GLU A 14 20.22 -14.43 0.57
N LYS A 15 21.01 -15.24 -0.11
CA LYS A 15 22.08 -14.74 -0.98
C LYS A 15 21.53 -14.20 -2.28
N ASN A 16 20.42 -14.73 -2.72
CA ASN A 16 19.79 -14.34 -3.96
C ASN A 16 18.40 -13.84 -3.65
N ALA A 17 18.33 -12.92 -2.72
CA ALA A 17 17.06 -12.33 -2.37
C ALA A 17 16.43 -11.75 -3.61
N GLN A 18 15.24 -12.22 -3.94
CA GLN A 18 14.46 -11.69 -5.03
C GLN A 18 13.22 -11.05 -4.48
N VAL A 19 12.89 -9.93 -5.04
CA VAL A 19 11.64 -9.29 -4.75
C VAL A 19 10.67 -9.71 -5.85
N VAL A 20 9.58 -10.31 -5.43
CA VAL A 20 8.58 -10.81 -6.35
C VAL A 20 7.28 -10.12 -6.04
N LEU A 21 6.59 -9.67 -7.09
CA LEU A 21 5.29 -9.07 -6.91
C LEU A 21 4.27 -10.14 -6.54
N MET A 22 3.36 -9.76 -5.63
CA MET A 22 2.20 -10.61 -5.39
C MET A 22 1.37 -10.72 -6.66
N PRO A 23 0.74 -11.88 -6.89
CA PRO A 23 -0.13 -12.05 -8.04
C PRO A 23 -1.19 -10.95 -8.11
N GLY A 24 -1.33 -10.35 -9.27
CA GLY A 24 -2.32 -9.29 -9.49
C GLY A 24 -1.85 -7.89 -9.16
N ALA A 25 -0.68 -7.70 -8.56
CA ALA A 25 -0.22 -6.38 -8.16
C ALA A 25 -0.11 -5.41 -9.34
N ARG A 26 0.53 -5.84 -10.42
CA ARG A 26 0.69 -4.97 -11.59
C ARG A 26 -0.64 -4.62 -12.24
N LYS A 27 -1.56 -5.57 -12.27
CA LYS A 27 -2.90 -5.32 -12.81
C LYS A 27 -3.64 -4.25 -12.01
N VAL A 28 -3.52 -4.31 -10.68
CA VAL A 28 -4.16 -3.31 -9.81
C VAL A 28 -3.53 -1.94 -10.05
N LEU A 29 -2.21 -1.87 -10.15
CA LEU A 29 -1.53 -0.61 -10.40
C LEU A 29 -1.92 -0.02 -11.76
N ASP A 30 -2.03 -0.85 -12.79
CA ASP A 30 -2.49 -0.39 -14.10
C ASP A 30 -3.92 0.14 -14.02
N TRP A 31 -4.78 -0.55 -13.27
CA TRP A 31 -6.14 -0.11 -13.07
C TRP A 31 -6.19 1.25 -12.35
N THR A 32 -5.42 1.42 -11.26
CA THR A 32 -5.41 2.70 -10.55
C THR A 32 -4.95 3.83 -11.45
N ASP A 33 -3.97 3.55 -12.31
CA ASP A 33 -3.49 4.55 -13.26
C ASP A 33 -4.58 4.95 -14.25
N GLN A 34 -5.33 3.98 -14.74
CA GLN A 34 -6.41 4.22 -15.69
C GLN A 34 -7.55 5.05 -15.11
N VAL A 35 -7.88 4.83 -13.84
CA VAL A 35 -9.01 5.52 -13.20
C VAL A 35 -8.61 6.76 -12.42
N GLY A 36 -7.34 7.12 -12.44
CA GLY A 36 -6.87 8.34 -11.81
C GLY A 36 -6.67 8.27 -10.31
N ILE A 37 -6.48 7.08 -9.76
CA ILE A 37 -6.18 6.91 -8.34
C ILE A 37 -4.68 7.08 -8.13
N ARG A 38 -4.30 7.97 -7.22
CA ARG A 38 -2.89 8.16 -6.87
C ARG A 38 -2.43 7.08 -5.91
N ASN A 39 -1.24 6.59 -6.16
CA ASN A 39 -0.63 5.54 -5.34
C ASN A 39 0.60 6.05 -4.61
N PHE A 40 0.79 5.53 -3.40
CA PHE A 40 1.93 5.83 -2.55
C PHE A 40 2.45 4.52 -1.98
N VAL A 41 3.70 4.51 -1.59
CA VAL A 41 4.27 3.39 -0.85
C VAL A 41 4.67 3.87 0.53
N TYR A 42 4.31 3.11 1.55
CA TYR A 42 4.85 3.27 2.89
C TYR A 42 5.28 1.91 3.40
N THR A 43 6.58 1.74 3.57
CA THR A 43 7.16 0.47 3.97
C THR A 43 8.18 0.68 5.08
N HIS A 44 8.36 -0.34 5.93
CA HIS A 44 9.43 -0.34 6.92
C HIS A 44 10.78 -0.79 6.35
N LYS A 45 10.83 -1.15 5.07
CA LYS A 45 12.11 -1.36 4.41
C LYS A 45 12.88 -0.06 4.34
N GLY A 46 14.20 -0.18 4.26
CA GLY A 46 15.06 0.98 4.09
C GLY A 46 15.04 1.51 2.65
N ASP A 47 16.00 2.38 2.36
CA ASP A 47 16.04 3.05 1.06
C ASP A 47 16.27 2.09 -0.12
N ASN A 48 16.66 0.85 0.13
CA ASN A 48 16.70 -0.15 -0.94
C ASN A 48 15.32 -0.38 -1.59
N ALA A 49 14.24 0.05 -0.93
CA ALA A 49 12.92 -0.02 -1.52
C ALA A 49 12.86 0.75 -2.85
N PHE A 50 13.56 1.88 -2.96
CA PHE A 50 13.60 2.65 -4.20
C PHE A 50 14.22 1.82 -5.34
N THR A 51 15.33 1.16 -5.06
CA THR A 51 16.01 0.32 -6.04
C THR A 51 15.11 -0.85 -6.46
N ILE A 52 14.46 -1.47 -5.50
CA ILE A 52 13.57 -2.60 -5.76
C ILE A 52 12.43 -2.19 -6.68
N LEU A 53 11.78 -1.08 -6.39
CA LEU A 53 10.66 -0.61 -7.19
C LEU A 53 11.09 -0.21 -8.59
N ARG A 54 12.26 0.41 -8.71
CA ARG A 54 12.82 0.77 -10.00
C ARG A 54 13.12 -0.48 -10.83
N ASP A 55 13.75 -1.47 -10.21
CA ASP A 55 14.14 -2.71 -10.91
C ASP A 55 12.91 -3.52 -11.34
N LEU A 56 11.81 -3.41 -10.61
CA LEU A 56 10.55 -4.05 -11.00
C LEU A 56 9.76 -3.23 -12.03
N GLY A 57 10.23 -2.03 -12.35
CA GLY A 57 9.53 -1.17 -13.28
C GLY A 57 8.25 -0.55 -12.71
N LEU A 58 8.19 -0.41 -11.39
CA LEU A 58 6.98 0.05 -10.70
C LEU A 58 7.08 1.49 -10.20
N GLU A 59 8.27 2.07 -10.20
CA GLU A 59 8.50 3.37 -9.57
C GLU A 59 7.55 4.45 -10.07
N SER A 60 7.26 4.45 -11.36
CA SER A 60 6.43 5.48 -11.98
C SER A 60 4.96 5.42 -11.57
N TYR A 61 4.51 4.31 -11.00
CA TYR A 61 3.13 4.22 -10.50
C TYR A 61 2.90 5.03 -9.22
N PHE A 62 3.96 5.39 -8.51
CA PHE A 62 3.85 5.96 -7.18
C PHE A 62 4.18 7.42 -7.16
N THR A 63 3.33 8.20 -6.52
CA THR A 63 3.51 9.64 -6.36
C THR A 63 4.60 9.95 -5.35
N GLU A 64 4.67 9.16 -4.28
CA GLU A 64 5.72 9.30 -3.28
C GLU A 64 5.95 7.95 -2.60
N ILE A 65 7.19 7.71 -2.20
CA ILE A 65 7.60 6.48 -1.53
C ILE A 65 8.22 6.86 -0.19
N LEU A 66 7.60 6.34 0.88
CA LEU A 66 8.11 6.52 2.24
C LEU A 66 8.72 5.22 2.73
N THR A 67 9.88 5.32 3.35
CA THR A 67 10.63 4.18 3.86
C THR A 67 10.88 4.34 5.36
N SER A 68 11.55 3.36 5.96
CA SER A 68 11.96 3.46 7.36
C SER A 68 12.92 4.63 7.60
N GLN A 69 13.54 5.16 6.56
CA GLN A 69 14.51 6.25 6.65
C GLN A 69 13.90 7.61 6.31
N SER A 70 12.60 7.67 6.10
CA SER A 70 11.90 8.93 5.80
C SER A 70 11.70 9.81 7.03
N GLY A 71 11.96 9.29 8.23
CA GLY A 71 11.94 10.10 9.45
C GLY A 71 10.62 10.10 10.21
N PHE A 72 9.69 9.23 9.85
CA PHE A 72 8.41 9.14 10.56
C PHE A 72 8.46 8.07 11.64
N ALA A 73 7.65 8.25 12.67
CA ALA A 73 7.44 7.21 13.65
C ALA A 73 6.88 5.96 12.96
N ARG A 74 7.34 4.78 13.40
CA ARG A 74 6.96 3.52 12.78
C ARG A 74 5.48 3.22 12.97
N LYS A 75 4.93 2.42 12.05
CA LYS A 75 3.60 1.90 12.24
C LYS A 75 3.49 1.19 13.60
N PRO A 76 2.40 1.28 14.30
CA PRO A 76 1.08 1.78 13.86
C PRO A 76 0.85 3.29 14.08
N SER A 77 1.90 4.08 14.29
CA SER A 77 1.73 5.53 14.39
C SER A 77 1.15 6.10 13.10
N SER A 78 0.23 7.05 13.22
CA SER A 78 -0.41 7.68 12.07
C SER A 78 0.44 8.75 11.40
N GLU A 79 1.65 8.98 11.88
CA GLU A 79 2.45 10.13 11.45
C GLU A 79 2.68 10.19 9.94
N ALA A 80 3.07 9.05 9.34
CA ALA A 80 3.32 9.01 7.90
C ALA A 80 2.04 9.21 7.09
N ALA A 81 0.92 8.65 7.54
CA ALA A 81 -0.35 8.84 6.85
C ALA A 81 -0.80 10.29 6.92
N THR A 82 -0.68 10.90 8.09
CA THR A 82 -1.05 12.31 8.28
C THR A 82 -0.23 13.21 7.36
N TYR A 83 1.06 12.92 7.23
CA TYR A 83 1.92 13.64 6.31
C TYR A 83 1.39 13.58 4.87
N LEU A 84 1.03 12.39 4.38
CA LEU A 84 0.54 12.23 3.02
C LEU A 84 -0.84 12.85 2.83
N LEU A 85 -1.72 12.68 3.80
CA LEU A 85 -3.07 13.26 3.74
C LEU A 85 -3.00 14.77 3.62
N ASP A 86 -2.14 15.40 4.43
CA ASP A 86 -2.00 16.84 4.43
C ASP A 86 -1.29 17.36 3.18
N LYS A 87 -0.21 16.71 2.80
CA LYS A 87 0.59 17.16 1.65
C LYS A 87 -0.19 17.14 0.35
N TYR A 88 -0.98 16.11 0.15
CA TYR A 88 -1.70 15.89 -1.11
C TYR A 88 -3.19 16.21 -1.00
N GLN A 89 -3.64 16.73 0.12
CA GLN A 89 -5.04 17.10 0.36
C GLN A 89 -5.96 15.92 0.08
N LEU A 90 -5.67 14.78 0.71
CA LEU A 90 -6.41 13.55 0.48
C LEU A 90 -7.59 13.44 1.42
N ASP A 91 -8.68 12.85 0.91
CA ASP A 91 -9.85 12.55 1.72
C ASP A 91 -9.59 11.23 2.46
N SER A 92 -9.57 11.28 3.78
CA SER A 92 -9.28 10.09 4.58
C SER A 92 -10.28 8.96 4.35
N GLU A 93 -11.53 9.31 4.07
CA GLU A 93 -12.56 8.31 3.82
C GLU A 93 -12.38 7.59 2.47
N LYS A 94 -11.59 8.17 1.58
CA LYS A 94 -11.29 7.62 0.26
C LYS A 94 -9.83 7.20 0.13
N THR A 95 -9.15 7.05 1.24
CA THR A 95 -7.76 6.63 1.29
C THR A 95 -7.69 5.24 1.90
N TYR A 96 -6.98 4.34 1.23
CA TYR A 96 -6.90 2.94 1.61
C TYR A 96 -5.45 2.55 1.79
N TYR A 97 -5.16 1.87 2.89
CA TYR A 97 -3.83 1.29 3.10
C TYR A 97 -3.89 -0.20 2.86
N ILE A 98 -3.08 -0.68 1.94
CA ILE A 98 -3.06 -2.07 1.55
C ILE A 98 -1.85 -2.73 2.17
N GLY A 99 -2.08 -3.69 3.05
CA GLY A 99 -1.04 -4.43 3.73
C GLY A 99 -1.53 -5.80 4.12
N ASP A 100 -0.63 -6.66 4.59
CA ASP A 100 -0.96 -8.05 4.89
C ASP A 100 -0.76 -8.42 6.36
N ARG A 101 -0.56 -7.44 7.23
CA ARG A 101 -0.30 -7.67 8.66
C ARG A 101 -1.33 -6.95 9.52
N ILE A 102 -1.53 -7.46 10.74
CA ILE A 102 -2.38 -6.79 11.73
C ILE A 102 -1.89 -5.37 11.97
N LEU A 103 -0.57 -5.18 12.00
CA LEU A 103 0.05 -3.86 12.16
C LEU A 103 -0.46 -2.87 11.12
N ASP A 104 -0.70 -3.32 9.89
CA ASP A 104 -1.17 -2.47 8.82
C ASP A 104 -2.63 -2.05 9.04
N VAL A 105 -3.45 -2.93 9.61
CA VAL A 105 -4.83 -2.59 9.98
C VAL A 105 -4.82 -1.56 11.11
N GLU A 106 -3.97 -1.76 12.11
CA GLU A 106 -3.84 -0.82 13.22
C GLU A 106 -3.39 0.56 12.74
N PHE A 107 -2.44 0.58 11.82
CA PHE A 107 -1.98 1.82 11.21
C PHE A 107 -3.14 2.55 10.51
N ALA A 108 -3.92 1.83 9.72
CA ALA A 108 -5.07 2.41 9.02
C ALA A 108 -6.10 2.94 10.01
N GLN A 109 -6.40 2.17 11.05
CA GLN A 109 -7.35 2.58 12.08
C GLN A 109 -6.89 3.84 12.80
N ASN A 110 -5.62 3.88 13.21
CA ASN A 110 -5.06 5.05 13.89
C ASN A 110 -5.02 6.28 13.00
N SER A 111 -4.90 6.06 11.71
CA SER A 111 -4.83 7.14 10.71
C SER A 111 -6.21 7.56 10.21
N LYS A 112 -7.25 6.86 10.63
CA LYS A 112 -8.64 7.09 10.22
C LYS A 112 -8.83 6.95 8.72
N ILE A 113 -8.07 6.06 8.12
CA ILE A 113 -8.20 5.67 6.72
C ILE A 113 -8.68 4.23 6.65
N GLN A 114 -9.02 3.78 5.47
CA GLN A 114 -9.50 2.42 5.29
C GLN A 114 -8.33 1.47 5.06
N SER A 115 -8.55 0.20 5.34
CA SER A 115 -7.54 -0.82 5.10
C SER A 115 -8.06 -1.90 4.16
N ILE A 116 -7.15 -2.50 3.41
CA ILE A 116 -7.42 -3.64 2.54
C ILE A 116 -6.37 -4.69 2.84
N ASN A 117 -6.81 -5.89 3.15
CA ASN A 117 -5.88 -7.00 3.42
C ASN A 117 -6.61 -8.35 3.33
N PHE A 118 -5.89 -9.40 3.70
CA PHE A 118 -6.43 -10.77 3.71
C PHE A 118 -6.97 -11.19 5.07
N LEU A 119 -6.95 -10.29 6.05
CA LEU A 119 -7.26 -10.58 7.43
C LEU A 119 -8.70 -10.22 7.78
N GLU A 120 -9.26 -10.95 8.74
CA GLU A 120 -10.49 -10.51 9.37
C GLU A 120 -10.16 -9.49 10.45
N SER A 121 -11.02 -8.50 10.62
CA SER A 121 -10.82 -7.46 11.58
C SER A 121 -12.17 -6.88 12.01
N THR A 122 -12.23 -6.44 13.26
CA THR A 122 -13.41 -5.73 13.76
C THR A 122 -13.41 -4.25 13.37
N TYR A 123 -12.33 -3.75 12.77
CA TYR A 123 -12.30 -2.39 12.28
C TYR A 123 -13.23 -2.24 11.08
N GLU A 124 -14.22 -1.37 11.19
CA GLU A 124 -15.23 -1.19 10.13
C GLU A 124 -14.64 -0.71 8.81
N GLY A 125 -13.53 0.00 8.85
CA GLY A 125 -12.83 0.45 7.65
C GLY A 125 -11.97 -0.62 6.99
N ASN A 126 -11.97 -1.86 7.50
CA ASN A 126 -11.18 -2.93 6.92
C ASN A 126 -11.96 -3.69 5.86
N HIS A 127 -11.33 -3.87 4.70
CA HIS A 127 -11.89 -4.65 3.61
C HIS A 127 -11.03 -5.89 3.38
N ARG A 128 -11.62 -7.04 3.60
CA ARG A 128 -10.93 -8.30 3.40
C ARG A 128 -11.01 -8.72 1.96
N ILE A 129 -9.88 -9.13 1.40
CA ILE A 129 -9.80 -9.65 0.04
C ILE A 129 -9.16 -11.03 0.04
N GLN A 130 -9.35 -11.78 -1.02
CA GLN A 130 -8.72 -13.08 -1.21
C GLN A 130 -7.54 -13.00 -2.17
N GLY A 131 -7.50 -11.99 -3.02
CA GLY A 131 -6.40 -11.72 -3.92
C GLY A 131 -6.40 -10.26 -4.29
N LEU A 132 -5.26 -9.76 -4.75
CA LEU A 132 -5.14 -8.35 -5.13
C LEU A 132 -6.10 -7.97 -6.25
N ALA A 133 -6.46 -8.91 -7.11
CA ALA A 133 -7.40 -8.66 -8.19
C ALA A 133 -8.79 -8.26 -7.70
N ASP A 134 -9.10 -8.51 -6.43
CA ASP A 134 -10.37 -8.12 -5.83
C ASP A 134 -10.45 -6.62 -5.51
N ILE A 135 -9.32 -5.93 -5.48
CA ILE A 135 -9.25 -4.54 -5.05
C ILE A 135 -10.18 -3.61 -5.86
N PRO A 136 -10.23 -3.68 -7.19
CA PRO A 136 -11.13 -2.80 -7.95
C PRO A 136 -12.59 -2.86 -7.51
N TYR A 137 -13.04 -4.02 -7.06
CA TYR A 137 -14.44 -4.20 -6.67
C TYR A 137 -14.78 -3.52 -5.35
N ILE A 138 -13.79 -3.21 -4.53
CA ILE A 138 -13.99 -2.49 -3.28
C ILE A 138 -14.43 -1.05 -3.54
N PHE A 139 -14.02 -0.50 -4.67
CA PHE A 139 -14.33 0.89 -5.03
C PHE A 139 -15.74 1.04 -5.61
N GLY A 140 -16.56 0.01 -5.56
CA GLY A 140 -17.99 0.06 -5.79
C GLY A 140 -18.40 0.30 -7.23
N ASP A 141 -18.11 1.43 -7.76
CA ASP A 141 -18.54 1.85 -9.09
C ASP A 141 -17.64 1.36 -10.23
N TRP A 142 -16.68 0.53 -9.89
CA TRP A 142 -15.78 0.00 -10.89
C TRP A 142 -16.52 -0.91 -11.86
N GLU A 143 -16.42 -0.63 -13.14
CA GLU A 143 -17.00 -1.46 -14.20
C GLU A 143 -16.22 -2.77 -14.33
N ARG A 144 -16.93 -3.86 -14.25
CA ARG A 144 -16.30 -5.19 -14.32
C ARG A 144 -16.26 -5.72 -15.75
#